data_e051963d0a1541390a98c48e9103b7ea
#
_entry.id   e051963d0a1541390a98c48e9103b7ea
#
_cell.length_a   1.000
_cell.length_b   1.000
_cell.length_c   1.000
_cell.angle_alpha   90.00
_cell.angle_beta   90.00
_cell.angle_gamma   90.00
#
_symmetry.space_group_name_H-M   'P 1'
#
loop_
_entity.id
_entity.type
_entity.pdbx_description
1 polymer ?
#
loop_
_entity_poly.entity_id
_entity_poly.type
_entity_poly.pdbx_seq_one_letter_code
_entity_poly.pdbx_strand_id
1 'polypeptide(L)'
;QAAALPLAGITAWQCLVDVGQLQAGQRVLIHAGAGGVGHLAIQIAKAKGAIVIATASTANQELLTQFGADQAVDYTKGVLLEQIEPVDLVIDTIGGEVQSNSWALLKAGGMLVSIVDQPSEELAKQHNAKAAFVFIESSSRILRELNKLVEKDQLLPFIEHRFSLEQIADAHLQSQTGRTRGKIIIKVS
;
A
#
# COMPACT_ATOMS: atom_id res chain seq x y z
N GLN A 1 11.79 -3.99 14.96
CA GLN A 1 11.53 -3.44 13.59
C GLN A 1 11.59 -4.53 12.52
N ALA A 2 12.57 -5.43 12.54
CA ALA A 2 12.72 -6.48 11.53
C ALA A 2 11.45 -7.32 11.33
N ALA A 3 10.73 -7.67 12.41
CA ALA A 3 9.48 -8.45 12.32
C ALA A 3 8.32 -7.73 11.60
N ALA A 4 8.39 -6.41 11.44
CA ALA A 4 7.35 -5.62 10.77
C ALA A 4 7.45 -5.64 9.23
N LEU A 5 8.58 -6.09 8.68
CA LEU A 5 8.87 -6.04 7.25
C LEU A 5 8.39 -7.26 6.44
N PRO A 6 8.58 -8.54 6.87
CA PRO A 6 8.47 -9.66 5.94
C PRO A 6 7.12 -9.74 5.23
N LEU A 7 6.02 -9.86 5.98
CA LEU A 7 4.71 -10.01 5.37
C LEU A 7 4.32 -8.80 4.52
N ALA A 8 4.25 -7.63 5.15
CA ALA A 8 3.74 -6.43 4.50
C ALA A 8 4.69 -5.89 3.40
N GLY A 9 6.00 -6.01 3.61
CA GLY A 9 7.00 -5.59 2.62
C GLY A 9 7.01 -6.50 1.40
N ILE A 10 6.92 -7.82 1.57
CA ILE A 10 6.81 -8.75 0.44
C ILE A 10 5.52 -8.48 -0.33
N THR A 11 4.38 -8.31 0.36
CA THR A 11 3.11 -7.96 -0.28
C THR A 11 3.23 -6.68 -1.11
N ALA A 12 3.76 -5.60 -0.52
CA ALA A 12 3.94 -4.33 -1.22
C ALA A 12 4.86 -4.48 -2.44
N TRP A 13 5.96 -5.23 -2.32
CA TRP A 13 6.87 -5.48 -3.42
C TRP A 13 6.22 -6.27 -4.55
N GLN A 14 5.54 -7.37 -4.22
CA GLN A 14 4.84 -8.18 -5.23
C GLN A 14 3.80 -7.37 -5.99
N CYS A 15 3.00 -6.56 -5.27
CA CYS A 15 2.01 -5.69 -5.91
C CYS A 15 2.63 -4.64 -6.82
N LEU A 16 3.70 -4.00 -6.40
CA LEU A 16 4.32 -2.90 -7.14
C LEU A 16 5.25 -3.38 -8.25
N VAL A 17 6.13 -4.36 -7.94
CA VAL A 17 7.25 -4.70 -8.79
C VAL A 17 7.00 -5.96 -9.62
N ASP A 18 6.63 -7.06 -8.94
CA ASP A 18 6.54 -8.35 -9.63
C ASP A 18 5.28 -8.43 -10.51
N VAL A 19 4.14 -7.95 -10.02
CA VAL A 19 2.85 -7.98 -10.72
C VAL A 19 2.54 -6.64 -11.40
N GLY A 20 2.62 -5.53 -10.64
CA GLY A 20 2.33 -4.19 -11.15
C GLY A 20 3.37 -3.65 -12.13
N GLN A 21 4.58 -4.24 -12.17
CA GLN A 21 5.68 -3.89 -13.06
C GLN A 21 5.97 -2.38 -13.12
N LEU A 22 5.83 -1.71 -11.96
CA LEU A 22 5.97 -0.26 -11.82
C LEU A 22 7.33 0.22 -12.31
N GLN A 23 7.32 1.21 -13.20
CA GLN A 23 8.52 1.83 -13.77
C GLN A 23 8.74 3.24 -13.19
N ALA A 24 9.99 3.70 -13.23
CA ALA A 24 10.31 5.08 -12.86
C ALA A 24 9.52 6.08 -13.71
N GLY A 25 9.02 7.14 -13.08
CA GLY A 25 8.21 8.18 -13.69
C GLY A 25 6.72 7.82 -13.84
N GLN A 26 6.32 6.58 -13.66
CA GLN A 26 4.90 6.21 -13.65
C GLN A 26 4.21 6.72 -12.37
N ARG A 27 2.90 6.94 -12.49
CA ARG A 27 2.02 7.37 -11.40
C ARG A 27 1.36 6.15 -10.77
N VAL A 28 1.48 6.00 -9.46
CA VAL A 28 0.84 4.93 -8.71
C VAL A 28 -0.07 5.51 -7.62
N LEU A 29 -1.30 5.01 -7.56
CA LEU A 29 -2.23 5.27 -6.47
C LEU A 29 -2.19 4.12 -5.46
N ILE A 30 -1.97 4.45 -4.19
CA ILE A 30 -1.93 3.49 -3.09
C ILE A 30 -3.05 3.82 -2.11
N HIS A 31 -4.05 2.96 -2.04
CA HIS A 31 -5.12 3.09 -1.05
C HIS A 31 -4.64 2.70 0.35
N ALA A 32 -5.27 3.30 1.38
CA ALA A 32 -4.88 3.14 2.79
C ALA A 32 -3.36 3.31 3.02
N GLY A 33 -2.79 4.39 2.49
CA GLY A 33 -1.36 4.66 2.53
C GLY A 33 -0.74 4.68 3.93
N ALA A 34 -1.52 4.99 4.97
CA ALA A 34 -1.05 4.95 6.36
C ALA A 34 -1.13 3.54 7.00
N GLY A 35 -1.70 2.55 6.31
CA GLY A 35 -1.91 1.20 6.83
C GLY A 35 -0.66 0.30 6.79
N GLY A 36 -0.87 -0.97 7.19
CA GLY A 36 0.20 -1.95 7.38
C GLY A 36 1.00 -2.33 6.12
N VAL A 37 0.36 -2.29 4.93
CA VAL A 37 1.03 -2.48 3.62
C VAL A 37 1.33 -1.13 2.98
N GLY A 38 0.37 -0.19 3.04
CA GLY A 38 0.44 1.08 2.33
C GLY A 38 1.69 1.91 2.64
N HIS A 39 2.08 2.04 3.91
CA HIS A 39 3.26 2.84 4.29
C HIS A 39 4.58 2.29 3.73
N LEU A 40 4.69 0.97 3.56
CA LEU A 40 5.85 0.35 2.92
C LEU A 40 5.75 0.46 1.40
N ALA A 41 4.54 0.32 0.84
CA ALA A 41 4.31 0.46 -0.60
C ALA A 41 4.68 1.87 -1.09
N ILE A 42 4.34 2.93 -0.35
CA ILE A 42 4.75 4.31 -0.66
C ILE A 42 6.27 4.40 -0.78
N GLN A 43 7.00 3.95 0.24
CA GLN A 43 8.46 4.03 0.29
C GLN A 43 9.13 3.20 -0.82
N ILE A 44 8.62 1.98 -1.07
CA ILE A 44 9.13 1.12 -2.15
C ILE A 44 8.91 1.78 -3.52
N ALA A 45 7.70 2.31 -3.78
CA ALA A 45 7.39 3.00 -5.02
C ALA A 45 8.27 4.24 -5.23
N LYS A 46 8.52 5.02 -4.17
CA LYS A 46 9.46 6.16 -4.21
C LYS A 46 10.88 5.71 -4.52
N ALA A 47 11.37 4.66 -3.88
CA ALA A 47 12.70 4.11 -4.15
C ALA A 47 12.83 3.58 -5.59
N LYS A 48 11.71 3.22 -6.24
CA LYS A 48 11.64 2.86 -7.66
C LYS A 48 11.52 4.07 -8.60
N GLY A 49 11.45 5.29 -8.08
CA GLY A 49 11.38 6.52 -8.88
C GLY A 49 9.97 6.83 -9.41
N ALA A 50 8.93 6.25 -8.84
CA ALA A 50 7.54 6.53 -9.22
C ALA A 50 7.02 7.84 -8.62
N ILE A 51 5.97 8.38 -9.22
CA ILE A 51 5.14 9.45 -8.66
C ILE A 51 4.04 8.79 -7.83
N VAL A 52 4.07 9.00 -6.52
CA VAL A 52 3.22 8.29 -5.57
C VAL A 52 2.07 9.17 -5.08
N ILE A 53 0.88 8.73 -5.36
CA ILE A 53 -0.37 9.26 -4.81
C ILE A 53 -0.85 8.27 -3.75
N ALA A 54 -1.20 8.75 -2.55
CA ALA A 54 -1.69 7.87 -1.50
C ALA A 54 -2.94 8.43 -0.84
N THR A 55 -3.89 7.56 -0.48
CA THR A 55 -5.12 7.97 0.21
C THR A 55 -5.07 7.61 1.69
N ALA A 56 -5.56 8.52 2.52
CA ALA A 56 -5.83 8.28 3.94
C ALA A 56 -6.90 9.26 4.44
N SER A 57 -7.36 9.10 5.68
CA SER A 57 -8.21 10.08 6.34
C SER A 57 -7.44 11.35 6.70
N THR A 58 -8.17 12.44 7.01
CA THR A 58 -7.61 13.74 7.38
C THR A 58 -6.49 13.63 8.42
N ALA A 59 -6.68 12.82 9.46
CA ALA A 59 -5.72 12.67 10.56
C ALA A 59 -4.38 12.03 10.14
N ASN A 60 -4.31 11.42 8.96
CA ASN A 60 -3.15 10.67 8.49
C ASN A 60 -2.45 11.30 7.27
N GLN A 61 -2.88 12.48 6.81
CA GLN A 61 -2.32 13.12 5.61
C GLN A 61 -0.83 13.43 5.77
N GLU A 62 -0.44 13.95 6.92
CA GLU A 62 0.96 14.27 7.22
C GLU A 62 1.86 13.01 7.17
N LEU A 63 1.35 11.86 7.66
CA LEU A 63 2.09 10.60 7.60
C LEU A 63 2.36 10.14 6.16
N LEU A 64 1.41 10.34 5.24
CA LEU A 64 1.62 9.99 3.83
C LEU A 64 2.79 10.77 3.25
N THR A 65 2.86 12.06 3.54
CA THR A 65 3.96 12.93 3.11
C THR A 65 5.29 12.50 3.75
N GLN A 66 5.29 12.17 5.04
CA GLN A 66 6.47 11.66 5.75
C GLN A 66 6.97 10.33 5.14
N PHE A 67 6.09 9.46 4.66
CA PHE A 67 6.46 8.23 3.96
C PHE A 67 6.93 8.47 2.53
N GLY A 68 6.83 9.69 2.01
CA GLY A 68 7.32 10.09 0.71
C GLY A 68 6.28 10.13 -0.41
N ALA A 69 4.98 10.15 -0.10
CA ALA A 69 3.96 10.39 -1.12
C ALA A 69 4.11 11.80 -1.71
N ASP A 70 4.07 11.90 -3.04
CA ASP A 70 4.10 13.18 -3.76
C ASP A 70 2.76 13.91 -3.64
N GLN A 71 1.68 13.13 -3.54
CA GLN A 71 0.33 13.65 -3.32
C GLN A 71 -0.37 12.83 -2.24
N ALA A 72 -0.71 13.47 -1.13
CA ALA A 72 -1.56 12.93 -0.09
C ALA A 72 -3.00 13.35 -0.35
N VAL A 73 -3.92 12.39 -0.44
CA VAL A 73 -5.33 12.61 -0.79
C VAL A 73 -6.22 12.18 0.37
N ASP A 74 -7.03 13.11 0.84
CA ASP A 74 -8.00 12.87 1.91
C ASP A 74 -9.31 12.35 1.30
N TYR A 75 -9.54 11.04 1.40
CA TYR A 75 -10.74 10.40 0.86
C TYR A 75 -12.04 10.85 1.58
N THR A 76 -11.93 11.55 2.72
CA THR A 76 -13.10 12.05 3.47
C THR A 76 -13.60 13.39 2.94
N LYS A 77 -12.85 14.06 2.05
CA LYS A 77 -13.09 15.43 1.58
C LYS A 77 -13.51 15.54 0.12
N GLY A 78 -14.25 14.58 -0.39
CA GLY A 78 -14.79 14.65 -1.73
C GLY A 78 -14.45 13.45 -2.63
N VAL A 79 -14.76 13.59 -3.90
CA VAL A 79 -14.64 12.52 -4.90
C VAL A 79 -13.19 12.40 -5.34
N LEU A 80 -12.63 11.19 -5.29
CA LEU A 80 -11.23 10.95 -5.66
C LEU A 80 -10.93 11.31 -7.12
N LEU A 81 -11.88 11.07 -8.03
CA LEU A 81 -11.77 11.42 -9.46
C LEU A 81 -11.53 12.90 -9.72
N GLU A 82 -11.97 13.77 -8.82
CA GLU A 82 -11.77 15.22 -8.94
C GLU A 82 -10.42 15.67 -8.36
N GLN A 83 -9.76 14.81 -7.58
CA GLN A 83 -8.53 15.12 -6.86
C GLN A 83 -7.30 14.46 -7.47
N ILE A 84 -7.48 13.38 -8.24
CA ILE A 84 -6.39 12.53 -8.73
C ILE A 84 -6.43 12.49 -10.27
N GLU A 85 -5.35 12.93 -10.89
CA GLU A 85 -5.18 12.70 -12.32
C GLU A 85 -4.93 11.20 -12.62
N PRO A 86 -5.29 10.71 -13.82
CA PRO A 86 -5.16 9.31 -14.17
C PRO A 86 -3.79 8.71 -13.86
N VAL A 87 -3.79 7.47 -13.32
CA VAL A 87 -2.60 6.76 -12.87
C VAL A 87 -2.32 5.52 -13.72
N ASP A 88 -1.06 5.07 -13.70
CA ASP A 88 -0.63 3.87 -14.42
C ASP A 88 -0.94 2.59 -13.63
N LEU A 89 -0.91 2.69 -12.29
CA LEU A 89 -1.10 1.57 -11.38
C LEU A 89 -1.95 1.99 -10.18
N VAL A 90 -2.89 1.13 -9.78
CA VAL A 90 -3.61 1.22 -8.49
C VAL A 90 -3.26 0.03 -7.63
N ILE A 91 -2.86 0.28 -6.38
CA ILE A 91 -2.71 -0.74 -5.34
C ILE A 91 -3.92 -0.63 -4.41
N ASP A 92 -4.79 -1.63 -4.51
CA ASP A 92 -5.98 -1.73 -3.69
C ASP A 92 -5.73 -2.62 -2.46
N THR A 93 -5.88 -2.03 -1.29
CA THR A 93 -5.75 -2.69 0.02
C THR A 93 -7.04 -2.57 0.84
N ILE A 94 -8.15 -2.19 0.20
CA ILE A 94 -9.45 -1.90 0.84
C ILE A 94 -10.55 -2.82 0.32
N GLY A 95 -10.64 -2.98 -1.00
CA GLY A 95 -11.72 -3.74 -1.67
C GLY A 95 -13.03 -2.97 -1.81
N GLY A 96 -14.10 -3.70 -2.18
CA GLY A 96 -15.46 -3.20 -2.26
C GLY A 96 -15.64 -1.99 -3.17
N GLU A 97 -16.34 -0.96 -2.67
CA GLU A 97 -16.61 0.28 -3.43
C GLU A 97 -15.33 1.05 -3.79
N VAL A 98 -14.32 1.03 -2.93
CA VAL A 98 -13.04 1.70 -3.20
C VAL A 98 -12.38 1.07 -4.42
N GLN A 99 -12.34 -0.26 -4.51
CA GLN A 99 -11.83 -0.96 -5.68
C GLN A 99 -12.66 -0.63 -6.91
N SER A 100 -14.00 -0.68 -6.82
CA SER A 100 -14.91 -0.42 -7.94
C SER A 100 -14.75 1.00 -8.49
N ASN A 101 -14.58 2.00 -7.63
CA ASN A 101 -14.39 3.39 -8.03
C ASN A 101 -12.98 3.66 -8.59
N SER A 102 -12.01 2.80 -8.30
CA SER A 102 -10.62 2.98 -8.72
C SER A 102 -10.39 2.73 -10.21
N TRP A 103 -11.28 2.00 -10.88
CA TRP A 103 -11.16 1.74 -12.32
C TRP A 103 -11.16 3.03 -13.16
N ALA A 104 -11.99 4.00 -12.78
CA ALA A 104 -12.08 5.28 -13.49
C ALA A 104 -10.83 6.17 -13.28
N LEU A 105 -9.98 5.85 -12.31
CA LEU A 105 -8.72 6.55 -12.06
C LEU A 105 -7.56 6.03 -12.91
N LEU A 106 -7.73 4.89 -13.59
CA LEU A 106 -6.68 4.29 -14.40
C LEU A 106 -6.59 4.94 -15.78
N LYS A 107 -5.36 5.12 -16.25
CA LYS A 107 -5.09 5.36 -17.68
C LYS A 107 -5.48 4.14 -18.51
N ALA A 108 -5.77 4.34 -19.79
CA ALA A 108 -5.88 3.24 -20.74
C ALA A 108 -4.60 2.38 -20.73
N GLY A 109 -4.74 1.07 -20.58
CA GLY A 109 -3.63 0.13 -20.43
C GLY A 109 -3.05 0.05 -19.01
N GLY A 110 -3.56 0.84 -18.07
CA GLY A 110 -3.17 0.79 -16.65
C GLY A 110 -3.59 -0.51 -15.96
N MET A 111 -3.20 -0.68 -14.70
CA MET A 111 -3.44 -1.90 -13.96
C MET A 111 -3.96 -1.64 -12.55
N LEU A 112 -4.92 -2.44 -12.10
CA LEU A 112 -5.35 -2.52 -10.72
C LEU A 112 -4.86 -3.83 -10.11
N VAL A 113 -4.12 -3.73 -9.02
CA VAL A 113 -3.64 -4.88 -8.23
C VAL A 113 -4.27 -4.82 -6.86
N SER A 114 -5.01 -5.86 -6.49
CA SER A 114 -5.66 -5.99 -5.18
C SER A 114 -5.08 -7.12 -4.34
N ILE A 115 -5.12 -6.95 -3.02
CA ILE A 115 -4.76 -7.96 -2.02
C ILE A 115 -5.94 -8.35 -1.13
N VAL A 116 -7.12 -7.82 -1.41
CA VAL A 116 -8.33 -8.00 -0.57
C VAL A 116 -9.41 -8.75 -1.33
N ASP A 117 -9.85 -8.18 -2.46
CA ASP A 117 -10.91 -8.75 -3.28
C ASP A 117 -10.39 -9.03 -4.70
N GLN A 118 -10.86 -10.13 -5.31
CA GLN A 118 -10.56 -10.43 -6.70
C GLN A 118 -11.11 -9.30 -7.60
N PRO A 119 -10.25 -8.57 -8.35
CA PRO A 119 -10.73 -7.51 -9.21
C PRO A 119 -11.58 -8.04 -10.36
N SER A 120 -12.60 -7.27 -10.77
CA SER A 120 -13.50 -7.64 -11.86
C SER A 120 -12.81 -7.56 -13.22
N GLU A 121 -12.74 -8.69 -13.93
CA GLU A 121 -12.25 -8.74 -15.31
C GLU A 121 -13.16 -7.96 -16.29
N GLU A 122 -14.46 -7.89 -15.98
CA GLU A 122 -15.41 -7.14 -16.80
C GLU A 122 -15.15 -5.64 -16.70
N LEU A 123 -14.98 -5.10 -15.48
CA LEU A 123 -14.62 -3.70 -15.27
C LEU A 123 -13.25 -3.38 -15.86
N ALA A 124 -12.29 -4.28 -15.74
CA ALA A 124 -10.98 -4.11 -16.37
C ALA A 124 -11.10 -3.92 -17.89
N LYS A 125 -11.92 -4.74 -18.56
CA LYS A 125 -12.19 -4.62 -20.00
C LYS A 125 -12.91 -3.33 -20.34
N GLN A 126 -13.94 -2.93 -19.57
CA GLN A 126 -14.70 -1.70 -19.79
C GLN A 126 -13.80 -0.45 -19.70
N HIS A 127 -12.82 -0.46 -18.80
CA HIS A 127 -11.87 0.65 -18.61
C HIS A 127 -10.59 0.51 -19.44
N ASN A 128 -10.51 -0.49 -20.34
CA ASN A 128 -9.28 -0.79 -21.09
C ASN A 128 -8.06 -0.90 -20.18
N ALA A 129 -8.20 -1.62 -19.09
CA ALA A 129 -7.19 -1.81 -18.04
C ALA A 129 -6.90 -3.28 -17.80
N LYS A 130 -5.90 -3.56 -16.96
CA LYS A 130 -5.55 -4.89 -16.50
C LYS A 130 -5.96 -5.06 -15.04
N ALA A 131 -6.17 -6.33 -14.63
CA ALA A 131 -6.51 -6.70 -13.27
C ALA A 131 -5.59 -7.79 -12.76
N ALA A 132 -5.21 -7.73 -11.50
CA ALA A 132 -4.55 -8.84 -10.83
C ALA A 132 -4.92 -8.90 -9.35
N PHE A 133 -5.02 -10.12 -8.83
CA PHE A 133 -5.09 -10.39 -7.40
C PHE A 133 -3.75 -10.95 -6.95
N VAL A 134 -3.21 -10.44 -5.86
CA VAL A 134 -1.97 -10.93 -5.27
C VAL A 134 -2.27 -11.65 -3.96
N PHE A 135 -2.04 -12.95 -3.97
CA PHE A 135 -1.89 -13.73 -2.75
C PHE A 135 -0.41 -13.87 -2.44
N ILE A 136 0.00 -13.44 -1.25
CA ILE A 136 1.41 -13.35 -0.89
C ILE A 136 2.13 -14.70 -0.98
N GLU A 137 3.29 -14.69 -1.61
CA GLU A 137 4.22 -15.82 -1.63
C GLU A 137 5.52 -15.44 -0.93
N SER A 138 5.96 -16.28 0.01
CA SER A 138 7.22 -16.07 0.72
C SER A 138 8.40 -16.06 -0.24
N SER A 139 9.27 -15.06 -0.15
CA SER A 139 10.39 -14.89 -1.09
C SER A 139 11.64 -14.34 -0.41
N SER A 140 12.67 -15.19 -0.33
CA SER A 140 14.00 -14.76 0.14
C SER A 140 14.66 -13.75 -0.81
N ARG A 141 14.33 -13.78 -2.11
CA ARG A 141 14.76 -12.79 -3.10
C ARG A 141 14.23 -11.41 -2.72
N ILE A 142 12.91 -11.32 -2.48
CA ILE A 142 12.28 -10.04 -2.12
C ILE A 142 12.83 -9.54 -0.78
N LEU A 143 12.99 -10.39 0.22
CA LEU A 143 13.57 -9.97 1.50
C LEU A 143 14.97 -9.36 1.34
N ARG A 144 15.80 -9.90 0.44
CA ARG A 144 17.10 -9.30 0.13
C ARG A 144 16.97 -7.91 -0.51
N GLU A 145 16.01 -7.72 -1.40
CA GLU A 145 15.77 -6.41 -2.01
C GLU A 145 15.24 -5.39 -0.98
N LEU A 146 14.34 -5.81 -0.09
CA LEU A 146 13.86 -4.96 1.01
C LEU A 146 15.01 -4.59 1.96
N ASN A 147 15.89 -5.53 2.30
CA ASN A 147 17.06 -5.23 3.12
C ASN A 147 17.99 -4.18 2.49
N LYS A 148 18.21 -4.24 1.17
CA LYS A 148 18.99 -3.21 0.46
C LYS A 148 18.35 -1.81 0.57
N LEU A 149 17.01 -1.73 0.59
CA LEU A 149 16.32 -0.45 0.79
C LEU A 149 16.46 0.04 2.24
N VAL A 150 16.40 -0.88 3.21
CA VAL A 150 16.63 -0.54 4.62
C VAL A 150 18.06 -0.05 4.85
N GLU A 151 19.06 -0.71 4.29
CA GLU A 151 20.47 -0.32 4.38
C GLU A 151 20.77 1.06 3.76
N LYS A 152 19.91 1.53 2.85
CA LYS A 152 19.99 2.85 2.21
C LYS A 152 19.08 3.90 2.86
N ASP A 153 18.48 3.61 3.99
CA ASP A 153 17.48 4.46 4.66
C ASP A 153 16.27 4.83 3.76
N GLN A 154 15.98 4.00 2.74
CA GLN A 154 14.87 4.19 1.81
C GLN A 154 13.59 3.43 2.21
N LEU A 155 13.68 2.56 3.21
CA LEU A 155 12.57 1.77 3.72
C LEU A 155 12.66 1.64 5.23
N LEU A 156 11.69 2.24 5.93
CA LEU A 156 11.59 2.18 7.38
C LEU A 156 10.16 1.79 7.79
N PRO A 157 9.94 0.66 8.47
CA PRO A 157 8.61 0.30 8.93
C PRO A 157 8.16 1.23 10.05
N PHE A 158 6.98 1.80 9.89
CA PHE A 158 6.32 2.58 10.93
C PHE A 158 5.63 1.63 11.92
N ILE A 159 5.95 1.76 13.19
CA ILE A 159 5.41 0.95 14.28
C ILE A 159 4.66 1.86 15.23
N GLU A 160 3.33 1.80 15.17
CA GLU A 160 2.48 2.63 16.01
C GLU A 160 2.43 2.09 17.45
N HIS A 161 2.27 0.78 17.59
CA HIS A 161 2.10 0.16 18.91
C HIS A 161 3.08 -0.97 19.13
N ARG A 162 3.53 -1.06 20.38
CA ARG A 162 4.38 -2.15 20.89
C ARG A 162 3.72 -2.71 22.14
N PHE A 163 3.49 -4.02 22.15
CA PHE A 163 2.92 -4.74 23.27
C PHE A 163 3.88 -5.82 23.73
N SER A 164 3.81 -6.21 25.01
CA SER A 164 4.47 -7.43 25.49
C SER A 164 3.64 -8.67 25.09
N LEU A 165 4.21 -9.85 25.26
CA LEU A 165 3.50 -11.09 25.00
C LEU A 165 2.26 -11.26 25.90
N GLU A 166 2.36 -10.80 27.15
CA GLU A 166 1.24 -10.83 28.12
C GLU A 166 0.09 -9.92 27.69
N GLN A 167 0.36 -8.89 26.89
CA GLN A 167 -0.62 -7.93 26.36
C GLN A 167 -1.15 -8.33 24.98
N ILE A 168 -1.02 -9.58 24.58
CA ILE A 168 -1.43 -10.03 23.24
C ILE A 168 -2.91 -9.77 22.97
N ALA A 169 -3.77 -9.88 23.98
CA ALA A 169 -5.20 -9.60 23.88
C ALA A 169 -5.46 -8.12 23.50
N ASP A 170 -4.74 -7.19 24.14
CA ASP A 170 -4.85 -5.76 23.86
C ASP A 170 -4.36 -5.44 22.43
N ALA A 171 -3.29 -6.11 21.99
CA ALA A 171 -2.80 -5.98 20.62
C ALA A 171 -3.84 -6.43 19.59
N HIS A 172 -4.55 -7.51 19.86
CA HIS A 172 -5.66 -7.97 19.01
C HIS A 172 -6.82 -6.98 19.01
N LEU A 173 -7.22 -6.47 20.16
CA LEU A 173 -8.28 -5.44 20.26
C LEU A 173 -7.89 -4.19 19.46
N GLN A 174 -6.64 -3.73 19.58
CA GLN A 174 -6.13 -2.60 18.80
C GLN A 174 -6.18 -2.90 17.29
N SER A 175 -5.77 -4.10 16.87
CA SER A 175 -5.83 -4.51 15.46
C SER A 175 -7.26 -4.54 14.92
N GLN A 176 -8.22 -5.02 15.72
CA GLN A 176 -9.64 -5.10 15.34
C GLN A 176 -10.29 -3.73 15.14
N THR A 177 -9.72 -2.66 15.67
CA THR A 177 -10.24 -1.30 15.41
C THR A 177 -10.22 -0.93 13.93
N GLY A 178 -9.36 -1.56 13.11
CA GLY A 178 -9.11 -1.20 11.72
C GLY A 178 -8.47 0.19 11.54
N ARG A 179 -8.01 0.81 12.64
CA ARG A 179 -7.47 2.18 12.64
C ARG A 179 -5.97 2.26 12.88
N THR A 180 -5.28 1.13 12.95
CA THR A 180 -3.82 1.08 13.17
C THR A 180 -3.06 1.67 11.99
N ARG A 181 -2.14 2.57 12.31
CA ARG A 181 -1.17 3.13 11.36
C ARG A 181 0.07 2.26 11.34
N GLY A 182 0.56 1.92 10.15
CA GLY A 182 1.71 1.02 10.02
C GLY A 182 1.49 -0.33 10.69
N LYS A 183 2.36 -0.70 11.62
CA LYS A 183 2.42 -2.04 12.23
C LYS A 183 2.27 -2.01 13.75
N ILE A 184 1.68 -3.09 14.27
CA ILE A 184 1.73 -3.47 15.68
C ILE A 184 2.80 -4.55 15.81
N ILE A 185 3.66 -4.46 16.82
CA ILE A 185 4.63 -5.52 17.13
C ILE A 185 4.46 -6.02 18.56
N ILE A 186 4.75 -7.30 18.73
CA ILE A 186 4.80 -7.96 20.04
C ILE A 186 6.27 -8.16 20.40
N LYS A 187 6.64 -7.72 21.62
CA LYS A 187 7.94 -7.98 22.21
C LYS A 187 7.83 -9.27 23.02
N VAL A 188 8.59 -10.31 22.63
CA VAL A 188 8.54 -11.63 23.24
C VAL A 188 9.53 -11.76 24.41
N SER A 189 10.58 -10.94 24.42
CA SER A 189 11.61 -10.89 25.48
C SER A 189 12.25 -9.50 25.54
#